data_6328e1a9751801841e924098073b48f4
#
_entry.id   6328e1a9751801841e924098073b48f4
#
_cell.length_a   1.000
_cell.length_b   1.000
_cell.length_c   1.000
_cell.angle_alpha   90.00
_cell.angle_beta   90.00
_cell.angle_gamma   90.00
#
_symmetry.space_group_name_H-M   'P 1'
#
loop_
_entity.id
_entity.type
_entity.pdbx_description
1 polymer ?
#
loop_
_entity_poly.entity_id
_entity_poly.type
_entity_poly.pdbx_seq_one_letter_code
_entity_poly.pdbx_strand_id
1 'polypeptide(L)'
;MDKKQSRLRRATQTRAKIAELKVTRLSVHRTNSHIYASIIDADSKVLASASTVEAEVRAELATASKHGGNAAAATLIGKRVAEKALKAGVTEVAFDRSGFRYHGRVKALAEAAREAGLKF
;
A
#
# COMPACT_ATOMS: atom_id res chain seq x y z
N MET A 1 8.55 0.45 -25.61
CA MET A 1 7.91 0.95 -24.37
C MET A 1 8.86 0.74 -23.22
N ASP A 2 9.10 1.75 -22.39
CA ASP A 2 9.99 1.62 -21.24
C ASP A 2 9.31 0.93 -20.05
N LYS A 3 10.07 0.65 -19.00
CA LYS A 3 9.57 -0.06 -17.80
C LYS A 3 8.49 0.73 -17.07
N LYS A 4 8.62 2.06 -17.01
CA LYS A 4 7.64 2.92 -16.35
C LYS A 4 6.30 2.93 -17.10
N GLN A 5 6.33 3.04 -18.41
CA GLN A 5 5.13 3.01 -19.25
C GLN A 5 4.41 1.66 -19.14
N SER A 6 5.16 0.57 -19.14
CA SER A 6 4.60 -0.78 -18.96
C SER A 6 3.94 -0.93 -17.59
N ARG A 7 4.58 -0.41 -16.54
CA ARG A 7 4.02 -0.41 -15.18
C ARG A 7 2.72 0.39 -15.12
N LEU A 8 2.70 1.58 -15.69
CA LEU A 8 1.51 2.43 -15.70
C LEU A 8 0.35 1.79 -16.48
N ARG A 9 0.64 1.09 -17.56
CA ARG A 9 -0.37 0.33 -18.30
C ARG A 9 -1.01 -0.76 -17.44
N ARG A 10 -0.19 -1.52 -16.72
CA ARG A 10 -0.69 -2.55 -15.79
C ARG A 10 -1.54 -1.95 -14.67
N ALA A 11 -1.10 -0.83 -14.10
CA ALA A 11 -1.85 -0.12 -13.07
C ALA A 11 -3.21 0.35 -13.61
N THR A 12 -3.27 0.89 -14.82
CA THR A 12 -4.51 1.33 -15.45
C THR A 12 -5.50 0.19 -15.59
N GLN A 13 -5.05 -0.99 -16.04
CA GLN A 13 -5.92 -2.16 -16.18
C GLN A 13 -6.50 -2.60 -14.85
N THR A 14 -5.66 -2.68 -13.80
CA THR A 14 -6.10 -3.07 -12.46
C THR A 14 -7.10 -2.06 -11.89
N ARG A 15 -6.82 -0.78 -12.01
CA ARG A 15 -7.68 0.29 -11.51
C ARG A 15 -9.02 0.35 -12.24
N ALA A 16 -9.03 0.11 -13.54
CA ALA A 16 -10.27 0.04 -14.31
C ALA A 16 -11.16 -1.10 -13.79
N LYS A 17 -10.57 -2.27 -13.52
CA LYS A 17 -11.31 -3.42 -12.99
C LYS A 17 -11.86 -3.12 -11.59
N ILE A 18 -11.08 -2.52 -10.73
CA ILE A 18 -11.51 -2.13 -9.38
C ILE A 18 -12.64 -1.11 -9.44
N ALA A 19 -12.54 -0.12 -10.31
CA ALA A 19 -13.58 0.90 -10.51
C ALA A 19 -14.89 0.27 -11.01
N GLU A 20 -14.80 -0.69 -11.93
CA GLU A 20 -15.96 -1.43 -12.43
C GLU A 20 -16.68 -2.18 -11.31
N LEU A 21 -15.92 -2.78 -10.39
CA LEU A 21 -16.46 -3.51 -9.25
C LEU A 21 -16.97 -2.60 -8.12
N LYS A 22 -16.63 -1.32 -8.15
CA LYS A 22 -17.01 -0.32 -7.13
C LYS A 22 -16.62 -0.73 -5.70
N VAL A 23 -15.40 -1.24 -5.55
CA VAL A 23 -14.87 -1.69 -4.25
C VAL A 23 -13.82 -0.73 -3.72
N THR A 24 -13.63 -0.75 -2.39
CA THR A 24 -12.53 -0.04 -1.74
C THR A 24 -11.22 -0.72 -2.09
N ARG A 25 -10.17 0.06 -2.35
CA ARG A 25 -8.87 -0.49 -2.72
C ARG A 25 -7.77 -0.10 -1.75
N LEU A 26 -6.79 -0.98 -1.60
CA LEU A 26 -5.52 -0.68 -0.96
C LEU A 26 -4.52 -0.39 -2.09
N SER A 27 -4.14 0.88 -2.23
CA SER A 27 -3.21 1.32 -3.25
C SER A 27 -1.81 1.45 -2.66
N VAL A 28 -0.82 0.86 -3.32
CA VAL A 28 0.58 0.88 -2.89
C VAL A 28 1.40 1.62 -3.93
N HIS A 29 2.26 2.52 -3.47
CA HIS A 29 3.23 3.19 -4.32
C HIS A 29 4.60 3.14 -3.64
N ARG A 30 5.66 2.87 -4.39
CA ARG A 30 7.02 2.81 -3.85
C ARG A 30 7.98 3.68 -4.66
N THR A 31 8.95 4.24 -3.93
CA THR A 31 10.11 4.91 -4.52
C THR A 31 11.37 4.22 -3.97
N ASN A 32 12.56 4.69 -4.36
CA ASN A 32 13.81 4.12 -3.85
C ASN A 32 13.93 4.24 -2.32
N SER A 33 13.43 5.32 -1.75
CA SER A 33 13.63 5.64 -0.33
C SER A 33 12.39 5.45 0.54
N HIS A 34 11.21 5.34 -0.06
CA HIS A 34 9.95 5.32 0.68
C HIS A 34 8.93 4.38 0.08
N ILE A 35 7.93 4.01 0.90
CA ILE A 35 6.76 3.27 0.45
C ILE A 35 5.51 3.92 1.05
N TYR A 36 4.42 3.92 0.27
CA TYR A 36 3.16 4.57 0.62
C TYR A 36 2.02 3.59 0.43
N ALA A 37 1.06 3.60 1.35
CA ALA A 37 -0.15 2.81 1.23
C ALA A 37 -1.36 3.67 1.56
N SER A 38 -2.42 3.55 0.76
CA SER A 38 -3.66 4.32 0.95
C SER A 38 -4.86 3.44 0.76
N ILE A 39 -5.87 3.63 1.60
CA ILE A 39 -7.18 2.99 1.45
C ILE A 39 -8.09 4.01 0.78
N ILE A 40 -8.54 3.70 -0.43
CA ILE A 40 -9.32 4.61 -1.28
C ILE A 40 -10.64 3.95 -1.60
N ASP A 41 -11.77 4.66 -1.37
CA ASP A 41 -13.09 4.11 -1.65
C ASP A 41 -13.48 4.25 -3.13
N ALA A 42 -14.68 3.77 -3.47
CA ALA A 42 -15.17 3.81 -4.86
C ALA A 42 -15.34 5.23 -5.40
N ASP A 43 -15.48 6.23 -4.53
CA ASP A 43 -15.62 7.65 -4.88
C ASP A 43 -14.27 8.38 -4.90
N SER A 44 -13.17 7.64 -4.87
CA SER A 44 -11.79 8.16 -4.87
C SER A 44 -11.42 8.95 -3.61
N LYS A 45 -12.17 8.73 -2.52
CA LYS A 45 -11.88 9.37 -1.24
C LYS A 45 -10.90 8.53 -0.45
N VAL A 46 -9.84 9.15 0.07
CA VAL A 46 -8.86 8.47 0.92
C VAL A 46 -9.42 8.33 2.33
N LEU A 47 -9.63 7.09 2.76
CA LEU A 47 -10.19 6.77 4.08
C LEU A 47 -9.09 6.60 5.13
N ALA A 48 -7.93 6.12 4.74
CA ALA A 48 -6.77 5.91 5.60
C ALA A 48 -5.51 5.92 4.77
N SER A 49 -4.39 6.33 5.34
CA SER A 49 -3.10 6.27 4.66
C SER A 49 -1.96 6.06 5.65
N ALA A 50 -0.88 5.46 5.17
CA ALA A 50 0.36 5.28 5.92
C ALA A 50 1.53 5.38 4.97
N SER A 51 2.65 5.96 5.43
CA SER A 51 3.86 6.05 4.62
C SER A 51 5.09 6.15 5.48
N THR A 52 6.24 5.85 4.89
CA THR A 52 7.53 5.96 5.57
C THR A 52 7.99 7.40 5.75
N VAL A 53 7.31 8.38 5.13
CA VAL A 53 7.60 9.81 5.32
C VAL A 53 6.92 10.41 6.56
N GLU A 54 5.99 9.69 7.20
CA GLU A 54 5.34 10.17 8.42
C GLU A 54 6.36 10.31 9.56
N ALA A 55 6.22 11.36 10.36
CA ALA A 55 7.17 11.64 11.46
C ALA A 55 7.27 10.49 12.46
N GLU A 56 6.15 9.89 12.85
CA GLU A 56 6.12 8.75 13.77
C GLU A 56 6.83 7.53 13.20
N VAL A 57 6.61 7.26 11.91
CA VAL A 57 7.25 6.13 11.21
C VAL A 57 8.74 6.37 11.07
N ARG A 58 9.16 7.59 10.77
CA ARG A 58 10.59 7.94 10.70
C ARG A 58 11.31 7.67 12.02
N ALA A 59 10.68 8.00 13.14
CA ALA A 59 11.23 7.75 14.47
C ALA A 59 11.42 6.25 14.72
N GLU A 60 10.44 5.42 14.35
CA GLU A 60 10.55 3.96 14.47
C GLU A 60 11.61 3.40 13.53
N LEU A 61 11.69 3.90 12.29
CA LEU A 61 12.66 3.43 11.30
C LEU A 61 14.11 3.78 11.69
N ALA A 62 14.31 4.92 12.36
CA ALA A 62 15.63 5.30 12.84
C ALA A 62 16.23 4.27 13.79
N THR A 63 15.41 3.57 14.57
CA THR A 63 15.86 2.54 15.50
C THR A 63 15.82 1.12 14.93
N ALA A 64 14.93 0.84 13.98
CA ALA A 64 14.70 -0.52 13.49
C ALA A 64 15.38 -0.81 12.14
N SER A 65 15.11 -0.03 11.10
CA SER A 65 15.58 -0.33 9.74
C SER A 65 16.42 0.76 9.09
N LYS A 66 16.52 1.91 9.72
CA LYS A 66 17.33 3.07 9.32
C LYS A 66 16.87 3.83 8.08
N HIS A 67 16.06 3.24 7.19
CA HIS A 67 15.50 3.94 6.03
C HIS A 67 14.18 3.31 5.60
N GLY A 68 13.43 4.02 4.75
CA GLY A 68 12.11 3.60 4.29
C GLY A 68 12.06 2.72 3.05
N GLY A 69 13.22 2.39 2.49
CA GLY A 69 13.31 1.70 1.20
C GLY A 69 13.51 0.19 1.26
N ASN A 70 13.23 -0.47 2.38
CA ASN A 70 13.44 -1.91 2.53
C ASN A 70 12.17 -2.67 2.94
N ALA A 71 12.26 -4.01 2.96
CA ALA A 71 11.12 -4.87 3.29
C ALA A 71 10.64 -4.70 4.75
N ALA A 72 11.55 -4.40 5.69
CA ALA A 72 11.17 -4.16 7.08
C ALA A 72 10.29 -2.91 7.20
N ALA A 73 10.62 -1.84 6.49
CA ALA A 73 9.82 -0.63 6.44
C ALA A 73 8.45 -0.91 5.82
N ALA A 74 8.39 -1.70 4.73
CA ALA A 74 7.15 -2.07 4.08
C ALA A 74 6.23 -2.88 5.01
N THR A 75 6.80 -3.78 5.80
CA THR A 75 6.06 -4.56 6.81
C THR A 75 5.41 -3.64 7.85
N LEU A 76 6.16 -2.66 8.34
CA LEU A 76 5.64 -1.67 9.28
C LEU A 76 4.48 -0.87 8.68
N ILE A 77 4.60 -0.43 7.44
CA ILE A 77 3.56 0.33 6.74
C ILE A 77 2.31 -0.53 6.47
N GLY A 78 2.49 -1.78 6.08
CA GLY A 78 1.38 -2.70 5.88
C GLY A 78 0.55 -2.88 7.14
N LYS A 79 1.20 -3.11 8.27
CA LYS A 79 0.56 -3.23 9.57
C LYS A 79 -0.16 -1.93 9.95
N ARG A 80 0.51 -0.78 9.77
CA ARG A 80 -0.02 0.53 10.12
C ARG A 80 -1.26 0.90 9.30
N VAL A 81 -1.24 0.69 7.98
CA VAL A 81 -2.40 1.00 7.13
C VAL A 81 -3.57 0.07 7.43
N ALA A 82 -3.30 -1.20 7.73
CA ALA A 82 -4.36 -2.14 8.09
C ALA A 82 -5.03 -1.76 9.41
N GLU A 83 -4.27 -1.37 10.41
CA GLU A 83 -4.81 -0.89 11.69
C GLU A 83 -5.69 0.35 11.49
N LYS A 84 -5.24 1.31 10.68
CA LYS A 84 -6.00 2.51 10.36
C LYS A 84 -7.28 2.19 9.60
N ALA A 85 -7.22 1.25 8.64
CA ALA A 85 -8.38 0.83 7.87
C ALA A 85 -9.44 0.17 8.75
N LEU A 86 -9.02 -0.71 9.66
CA LEU A 86 -9.94 -1.37 10.59
C LEU A 86 -10.61 -0.37 11.53
N LYS A 87 -9.89 0.65 11.99
CA LYS A 87 -10.47 1.73 12.78
C LYS A 87 -11.49 2.55 11.99
N ALA A 88 -11.30 2.69 10.69
CA ALA A 88 -12.24 3.38 9.81
C ALA A 88 -13.43 2.50 9.38
N GLY A 89 -13.48 1.25 9.84
CA GLY A 89 -14.55 0.31 9.50
C GLY A 89 -14.34 -0.46 8.21
N VAL A 90 -13.15 -0.39 7.62
CA VAL A 90 -12.82 -1.10 6.37
C VAL A 90 -12.18 -2.44 6.72
N THR A 91 -12.80 -3.54 6.31
CA THR A 91 -12.30 -4.90 6.58
C THR A 91 -11.85 -5.63 5.33
N GLU A 92 -12.40 -5.29 4.17
CA GLU A 92 -12.07 -5.91 2.88
C GLU A 92 -11.66 -4.85 1.87
N VAL A 93 -10.65 -5.14 1.07
CA VAL A 93 -10.14 -4.24 0.04
C VAL A 93 -9.73 -5.04 -1.19
N ALA A 94 -9.66 -4.38 -2.35
CA ALA A 94 -8.99 -4.91 -3.52
C ALA A 94 -7.57 -4.37 -3.52
N PHE A 95 -6.60 -5.23 -3.82
CA PHE A 95 -5.20 -4.82 -3.80
C PHE A 95 -4.79 -4.19 -5.13
N ASP A 96 -4.40 -2.91 -5.08
CA ASP A 96 -3.85 -2.16 -6.21
C ASP A 96 -2.37 -1.89 -5.96
N ARG A 97 -1.51 -2.68 -6.56
CA ARG A 97 -0.06 -2.54 -6.42
C ARG A 97 0.55 -1.52 -7.39
N SER A 98 -0.26 -0.69 -8.03
CA SER A 98 0.19 0.36 -8.97
C SER A 98 1.06 -0.18 -10.12
N GLY A 99 0.82 -1.41 -10.55
CA GLY A 99 1.58 -2.08 -11.61
C GLY A 99 2.95 -2.59 -11.18
N PHE A 100 3.36 -2.40 -9.93
CA PHE A 100 4.61 -2.98 -9.41
C PHE A 100 4.47 -4.50 -9.27
N ARG A 101 5.59 -5.22 -9.34
CA ARG A 101 5.59 -6.67 -9.14
C ARG A 101 5.22 -7.00 -7.69
N TYR A 102 4.48 -8.09 -7.50
CA TYR A 102 4.19 -8.63 -6.18
C TYR A 102 5.44 -9.35 -5.64
N HIS A 103 6.42 -8.56 -5.22
CA HIS A 103 7.72 -9.04 -4.79
C HIS A 103 8.36 -8.02 -3.85
N GLY A 104 9.29 -8.48 -3.01
CA GLY A 104 10.05 -7.62 -2.11
C GLY A 104 9.17 -6.76 -1.20
N ARG A 105 9.33 -5.46 -1.28
CA ARG A 105 8.59 -4.49 -0.44
C ARG A 105 7.08 -4.55 -0.61
N VAL A 106 6.61 -4.69 -1.84
CA VAL A 106 5.17 -4.75 -2.12
C VAL A 106 4.55 -5.99 -1.49
N LYS A 107 5.22 -7.14 -1.63
CA LYS A 107 4.79 -8.39 -1.01
C LYS A 107 4.83 -8.31 0.51
N ALA A 108 5.88 -7.75 1.09
CA ALA A 108 6.02 -7.60 2.54
C ALA A 108 4.89 -6.73 3.12
N LEU A 109 4.56 -5.63 2.46
CA LEU A 109 3.45 -4.76 2.87
C LEU A 109 2.11 -5.51 2.82
N ALA A 110 1.84 -6.22 1.72
CA ALA A 110 0.58 -6.94 1.55
C ALA A 110 0.41 -8.05 2.59
N GLU A 111 1.45 -8.83 2.84
CA GLU A 111 1.41 -9.90 3.84
C GLU A 111 1.20 -9.34 5.25
N ALA A 112 1.87 -8.24 5.60
CA ALA A 112 1.70 -7.59 6.90
C ALA A 112 0.28 -7.04 7.08
N ALA A 113 -0.31 -6.47 6.04
CA ALA A 113 -1.68 -5.98 6.08
C ALA A 113 -2.68 -7.12 6.27
N ARG A 114 -2.46 -8.26 5.62
CA ARG A 114 -3.30 -9.45 5.81
C ARG A 114 -3.20 -10.01 7.22
N GLU A 115 -1.99 -10.09 7.76
CA GLU A 115 -1.76 -10.55 9.13
C GLU A 115 -2.43 -9.64 10.17
N ALA A 116 -2.51 -8.34 9.88
CA ALA A 116 -3.16 -7.38 10.77
C ALA A 116 -4.69 -7.40 10.67
N GLY A 117 -5.26 -8.16 9.72
CA GLY A 117 -6.70 -8.39 9.65
C GLY A 117 -7.42 -7.91 8.39
N LEU A 118 -6.75 -7.26 7.46
CA LEU A 118 -7.37 -6.91 6.19
C LEU A 118 -7.54 -8.14 5.30
N LYS A 119 -8.66 -8.19 4.59
CA LYS A 119 -8.98 -9.27 3.65
C LYS A 119 -8.83 -8.78 2.21
N PHE A 120 -8.00 -9.48 1.46
CA PHE A 120 -7.85 -9.25 0.03
C PHE A 120 -7.08 -10.38 -0.63
#